data_97315c5cab290cbe4fc1e8234d75d64f
#
_entry.id   97315c5cab290cbe4fc1e8234d75d64f
#
_cell.length_a   1.000
_cell.length_b   1.000
_cell.length_c   1.000
_cell.angle_alpha   90.00
_cell.angle_beta   90.00
_cell.angle_gamma   90.00
#
_symmetry.space_group_name_H-M   'P 1'
#
loop_
_entity.id
_entity.type
_entity.pdbx_description
1 polymer ?
#
loop_
_entity_poly.entity_id
_entity_poly.type
_entity_poly.pdbx_seq_one_letter_code
_entity_poly.pdbx_strand_id
1 'polypeptide(L)'
;MTVKAQNLLTPELLWKLGRVSGKGISKDGKYVIYTVGVPDVAGNKIVTKTYSLPIEGGTPFLVTNLNEWMADDKVSPDGKYKISSQDIKVEKVSGTDYYPELKKSNVLIYDSLNYRHWDTWEDGKFGHVMLAPMVNGKAGKAKDLMPMSLMIVR
;
A
#
# COMPACT_ATOMS: atom_id res chain seq x y z
N MET A 1 41.91 6.62 -29.89
CA MET A 1 41.67 6.36 -28.46
C MET A 1 40.44 5.48 -28.34
N THR A 2 40.59 4.22 -27.99
CA THR A 2 39.47 3.33 -27.71
C THR A 2 39.01 3.59 -26.28
N VAL A 3 37.86 4.23 -26.13
CA VAL A 3 37.18 4.35 -24.83
C VAL A 3 36.67 2.96 -24.49
N LYS A 4 37.34 2.25 -23.59
CA LYS A 4 36.75 1.05 -22.96
C LYS A 4 35.61 1.53 -22.06
N ALA A 5 34.37 1.21 -22.44
CA ALA A 5 33.24 1.36 -21.55
C ALA A 5 33.45 0.43 -20.34
N GLN A 6 33.88 1.00 -19.22
CA GLN A 6 34.02 0.31 -17.95
C GLN A 6 32.66 0.42 -17.24
N ASN A 7 32.18 -0.68 -16.69
CA ASN A 7 30.94 -0.79 -15.89
C ASN A 7 29.64 -0.67 -16.69
N LEU A 8 29.43 -1.56 -17.64
CA LEU A 8 28.11 -1.74 -18.22
C LEU A 8 27.12 -2.24 -17.14
N LEU A 9 25.89 -1.70 -17.17
CA LEU A 9 24.81 -2.20 -16.33
C LEU A 9 24.50 -3.64 -16.74
N THR A 10 24.71 -4.58 -15.81
CA THR A 10 24.36 -5.99 -16.01
C THR A 10 23.11 -6.34 -15.17
N PRO A 11 22.39 -7.43 -15.51
CA PRO A 11 21.29 -7.92 -14.67
C PRO A 11 21.71 -8.13 -13.22
N GLU A 12 22.90 -8.67 -12.98
CA GLU A 12 23.43 -8.92 -11.63
C GLU A 12 23.70 -7.61 -10.87
N LEU A 13 24.19 -6.58 -11.57
CA LEU A 13 24.38 -5.27 -10.97
C LEU A 13 23.03 -4.63 -10.62
N LEU A 14 22.03 -4.75 -11.50
CA LEU A 14 20.69 -4.23 -11.27
C LEU A 14 20.06 -4.84 -10.00
N TRP A 15 20.28 -6.14 -9.76
CA TRP A 15 19.81 -6.83 -8.55
C TRP A 15 20.55 -6.40 -7.27
N LYS A 16 21.74 -5.82 -7.38
CA LYS A 16 22.51 -5.31 -6.23
C LYS A 16 22.11 -3.88 -5.83
N LEU A 17 21.42 -3.16 -6.72
CA LEU A 17 21.06 -1.76 -6.44
C LEU A 17 19.94 -1.67 -5.41
N GLY A 18 20.15 -0.85 -4.39
CA GLY A 18 19.11 -0.45 -3.46
C GLY A 18 18.09 0.48 -4.12
N ARG A 19 16.79 0.22 -3.86
CA ARG A 19 15.69 1.05 -4.34
C ARG A 19 15.23 1.95 -3.22
N VAL A 20 15.39 3.26 -3.40
CA VAL A 20 15.01 4.27 -2.41
C VAL A 20 13.57 4.70 -2.64
N SER A 21 12.80 4.82 -1.55
CA SER A 21 11.44 5.35 -1.58
C SER A 21 11.23 6.30 -0.39
N GLY A 22 10.80 7.53 -0.65
CA GLY A 22 10.45 8.49 0.39
C GLY A 22 9.21 8.06 1.18
N LYS A 23 9.23 8.30 2.48
CA LYS A 23 8.08 8.10 3.38
C LYS A 23 7.48 9.43 3.83
N GLY A 24 8.31 10.44 4.06
CA GLY A 24 7.87 11.75 4.48
C GLY A 24 8.88 12.47 5.38
N ILE A 25 8.38 13.39 6.16
CA ILE A 25 9.14 14.21 7.13
C ILE A 25 8.78 13.78 8.55
N SER A 26 9.75 13.80 9.45
CA SER A 26 9.52 13.52 10.87
C SER A 26 8.54 14.53 11.50
N LYS A 27 7.90 14.16 12.62
CA LYS A 27 6.95 14.98 13.36
C LYS A 27 7.51 16.36 13.75
N ASP A 28 8.81 16.44 14.03
CA ASP A 28 9.51 17.66 14.43
C ASP A 28 10.04 18.47 13.23
N GLY A 29 9.82 18.00 12.01
CA GLY A 29 10.24 18.65 10.78
C GLY A 29 11.73 18.61 10.48
N LYS A 30 12.54 17.85 11.24
CA LYS A 30 14.01 17.91 11.15
C LYS A 30 14.65 16.79 10.31
N TYR A 31 13.88 15.76 9.97
CA TYR A 31 14.41 14.58 9.28
C TYR A 31 13.55 14.19 8.10
N VAL A 32 14.20 13.74 7.04
CA VAL A 32 13.56 13.01 5.95
C VAL A 32 13.57 11.52 6.30
N ILE A 33 12.41 10.87 6.21
CA ILE A 33 12.25 9.44 6.43
C ILE A 33 12.11 8.75 5.08
N TYR A 34 12.91 7.71 4.84
CA TYR A 34 12.90 6.96 3.59
C TYR A 34 13.20 5.50 3.82
N THR A 35 12.88 4.67 2.84
CA THR A 35 13.18 3.25 2.84
C THR A 35 14.18 2.92 1.75
N VAL A 36 15.00 1.89 1.98
CA VAL A 36 15.86 1.27 0.97
C VAL A 36 15.52 -0.21 0.92
N GLY A 37 14.99 -0.63 -0.22
CA GLY A 37 14.72 -2.03 -0.52
C GLY A 37 15.88 -2.63 -1.33
N VAL A 38 16.50 -3.68 -0.82
CA VAL A 38 17.56 -4.41 -1.52
C VAL A 38 17.06 -5.82 -1.84
N PRO A 39 17.12 -6.23 -3.13
CA PRO A 39 16.78 -7.60 -3.49
C PRO A 39 17.71 -8.63 -2.85
N ASP A 40 17.12 -9.60 -2.19
CA ASP A 40 17.75 -10.83 -1.72
C ASP A 40 17.36 -11.95 -2.71
N VAL A 41 18.22 -12.20 -3.68
CA VAL A 41 17.96 -13.15 -4.77
C VAL A 41 17.84 -14.58 -4.22
N ALA A 42 18.67 -14.95 -3.25
CA ALA A 42 18.62 -16.29 -2.64
C ALA A 42 17.32 -16.52 -1.87
N GLY A 43 16.86 -15.50 -1.15
CA GLY A 43 15.61 -15.54 -0.39
C GLY A 43 14.37 -15.23 -1.24
N ASN A 44 14.52 -14.91 -2.53
CA ASN A 44 13.43 -14.49 -3.45
C ASN A 44 12.52 -13.41 -2.83
N LYS A 45 13.13 -12.39 -2.22
CA LYS A 45 12.42 -11.31 -1.53
C LYS A 45 13.19 -10.00 -1.61
N ILE A 46 12.50 -8.89 -1.30
CA ILE A 46 13.14 -7.60 -1.08
C ILE A 46 13.26 -7.36 0.43
N VAL A 47 14.48 -7.12 0.90
CA VAL A 47 14.73 -6.70 2.27
C VAL A 47 14.70 -5.19 2.33
N THR A 48 13.70 -4.65 3.02
CA THR A 48 13.50 -3.20 3.16
C THR A 48 13.91 -2.74 4.55
N LYS A 49 14.71 -1.68 4.60
CA LYS A 49 15.06 -0.98 5.84
C LYS A 49 14.63 0.47 5.76
N THR A 50 14.22 1.03 6.90
CA THR A 50 13.82 2.43 7.03
C THR A 50 14.96 3.23 7.64
N TYR A 51 15.20 4.41 7.08
CA TYR A 51 16.25 5.32 7.50
C TYR A 51 15.70 6.71 7.75
N SER A 52 16.40 7.45 8.58
CA SER A 52 16.20 8.86 8.85
C SER A 52 17.45 9.62 8.46
N LEU A 53 17.29 10.74 7.74
CA LEU A 53 18.38 11.65 7.35
C LEU A 53 18.04 13.06 7.81
N PRO A 54 18.93 13.77 8.53
CA PRO A 54 18.70 15.17 8.87
C PRO A 54 18.50 16.03 7.62
N ILE A 55 17.57 17.00 7.66
CA ILE A 55 17.30 17.91 6.52
C ILE A 55 18.54 18.74 6.17
N GLU A 56 19.32 19.12 7.17
CA GLU A 56 20.57 19.88 6.99
C GLU A 56 21.71 19.02 6.41
N GLY A 57 21.45 17.73 6.13
CA GLY A 57 22.46 16.78 5.69
C GLY A 57 23.12 16.06 6.86
N GLY A 58 23.98 15.08 6.56
CA GLY A 58 24.69 14.30 7.56
C GLY A 58 24.63 12.80 7.30
N THR A 59 24.77 12.01 8.37
CA THR A 59 24.78 10.54 8.27
C THR A 59 23.39 9.99 8.54
N PRO A 60 22.85 9.15 7.63
CA PRO A 60 21.59 8.47 7.86
C PRO A 60 21.70 7.47 9.01
N PHE A 61 20.61 7.25 9.74
CA PHE A 61 20.53 6.20 10.76
C PHE A 61 19.26 5.37 10.62
N LEU A 62 19.30 4.14 11.12
CA LEU A 62 18.22 3.16 11.02
C LEU A 62 17.05 3.55 11.92
N VAL A 63 15.84 3.50 11.37
CA VAL A 63 14.58 3.69 12.10
C VAL A 63 13.92 2.31 12.28
N THR A 64 13.73 1.90 13.51
CA THR A 64 13.10 0.62 13.86
C THR A 64 11.60 0.74 14.14
N ASN A 65 11.16 1.90 14.64
CA ASN A 65 9.76 2.18 14.93
C ASN A 65 9.30 3.47 14.22
N LEU A 66 8.64 3.31 13.07
CA LEU A 66 8.22 4.44 12.26
C LEU A 66 7.20 5.36 12.96
N ASN A 67 6.36 4.80 13.84
CA ASN A 67 5.31 5.57 14.53
C ASN A 67 5.86 6.59 15.54
N GLU A 68 7.07 6.41 16.00
CA GLU A 68 7.74 7.40 16.85
C GLU A 68 8.18 8.63 16.04
N TRP A 69 8.52 8.40 14.77
CA TRP A 69 9.09 9.43 13.89
C TRP A 69 8.04 10.16 13.06
N MET A 70 7.00 9.47 12.61
CA MET A 70 5.98 10.02 11.73
C MET A 70 4.61 10.02 12.40
N ALA A 71 3.80 11.04 12.12
CA ALA A 71 2.38 10.99 12.42
C ALA A 71 1.69 9.97 11.49
N ASP A 72 0.60 9.36 11.97
CA ASP A 72 -0.28 8.57 11.10
C ASP A 72 -1.06 9.55 10.22
N ASP A 73 -0.75 9.57 8.92
CA ASP A 73 -1.38 10.43 7.91
C ASP A 73 -2.86 10.12 7.67
N LYS A 74 -3.32 8.98 8.21
CA LYS A 74 -4.73 8.56 8.17
C LYS A 74 -5.54 9.04 9.36
N VAL A 75 -4.90 9.64 10.35
CA VAL A 75 -5.56 10.25 11.50
C VAL A 75 -5.75 11.75 11.26
N SER A 76 -6.96 12.24 11.54
CA SER A 76 -7.26 13.67 11.41
C SER A 76 -6.33 14.55 12.30
N PRO A 77 -6.04 15.80 11.92
CA PRO A 77 -5.16 16.66 12.70
C PRO A 77 -5.60 16.88 14.17
N ASP A 78 -6.89 16.80 14.43
CA ASP A 78 -7.47 16.90 15.79
C ASP A 78 -7.48 15.56 16.54
N GLY A 79 -6.99 14.48 15.93
CA GLY A 79 -6.90 13.14 16.53
C GLY A 79 -8.24 12.43 16.73
N LYS A 80 -9.36 12.99 16.24
CA LYS A 80 -10.71 12.43 16.52
C LYS A 80 -11.16 11.37 15.55
N TYR A 81 -10.60 11.33 14.35
CA TYR A 81 -11.03 10.42 13.29
C TYR A 81 -9.84 9.74 12.63
N LYS A 82 -10.08 8.54 12.12
CA LYS A 82 -9.16 7.80 11.25
C LYS A 82 -9.87 7.38 9.98
N ILE A 83 -9.22 7.60 8.85
CA ILE A 83 -9.64 7.07 7.54
C ILE A 83 -8.91 5.78 7.23
N SER A 84 -9.58 4.90 6.49
CA SER A 84 -8.99 3.68 5.93
C SER A 84 -9.69 3.32 4.63
N SER A 85 -9.11 2.42 3.85
CA SER A 85 -9.77 1.82 2.69
C SER A 85 -10.16 0.38 3.03
N GLN A 86 -11.32 -0.05 2.55
CA GLN A 86 -11.81 -1.42 2.68
C GLN A 86 -12.57 -1.83 1.42
N ASP A 87 -12.32 -3.05 0.95
CA ASP A 87 -13.06 -3.61 -0.17
C ASP A 87 -14.44 -4.06 0.29
N ILE A 88 -15.46 -3.43 -0.27
CA ILE A 88 -16.88 -3.69 0.04
C ILE A 88 -17.53 -4.36 -1.17
N LYS A 89 -18.22 -5.47 -0.91
CA LYS A 89 -19.02 -6.16 -1.94
C LYS A 89 -20.26 -5.31 -2.26
N VAL A 90 -20.33 -4.79 -3.48
CA VAL A 90 -21.43 -3.94 -3.97
C VAL A 90 -22.23 -4.66 -5.04
N GLU A 91 -21.55 -5.42 -5.93
CA GLU A 91 -22.19 -6.13 -7.03
C GLU A 91 -22.20 -7.63 -6.81
N LYS A 92 -23.22 -8.28 -7.34
CA LYS A 92 -23.27 -9.74 -7.42
C LYS A 92 -22.46 -10.20 -8.63
N VAL A 93 -21.46 -11.03 -8.39
CA VAL A 93 -20.59 -11.58 -9.43
C VAL A 93 -20.38 -13.07 -9.25
N SER A 94 -20.23 -13.55 -8.02
CA SER A 94 -20.01 -14.97 -7.75
C SER A 94 -21.27 -15.78 -8.04
N GLY A 95 -21.12 -16.98 -8.56
CA GLY A 95 -22.24 -17.91 -8.75
C GLY A 95 -23.05 -18.12 -7.46
N THR A 96 -22.40 -18.10 -6.29
CA THR A 96 -23.05 -18.17 -4.97
C THR A 96 -23.85 -16.94 -4.61
N ASP A 97 -23.62 -15.78 -5.23
CA ASP A 97 -24.44 -14.58 -5.04
C ASP A 97 -25.83 -14.70 -5.70
N TYR A 98 -25.92 -15.53 -6.76
CA TYR A 98 -27.15 -15.83 -7.51
C TYR A 98 -27.79 -17.15 -7.08
N TYR A 99 -26.96 -18.15 -6.75
CA TYR A 99 -27.36 -19.50 -6.39
C TYR A 99 -26.68 -19.93 -5.09
N PRO A 100 -27.20 -19.47 -3.93
CA PRO A 100 -26.59 -19.71 -2.61
C PRO A 100 -26.42 -21.17 -2.22
N GLU A 101 -27.22 -22.06 -2.81
CA GLU A 101 -27.18 -23.51 -2.61
C GLU A 101 -25.96 -24.15 -3.24
N LEU A 102 -25.34 -23.52 -4.26
CA LEU A 102 -24.19 -24.03 -4.98
C LEU A 102 -22.87 -23.62 -4.31
N LYS A 103 -22.68 -23.94 -3.04
CA LYS A 103 -21.57 -23.50 -2.20
C LYS A 103 -20.16 -23.82 -2.74
N LYS A 104 -20.03 -24.78 -3.63
CA LYS A 104 -18.74 -25.19 -4.24
C LYS A 104 -18.51 -24.58 -5.62
N SER A 105 -19.41 -23.73 -6.09
CA SER A 105 -19.28 -23.09 -7.40
C SER A 105 -18.22 -21.98 -7.38
N ASN A 106 -17.29 -22.03 -8.31
CA ASN A 106 -16.29 -20.97 -8.57
C ASN A 106 -16.64 -20.15 -9.83
N VAL A 107 -17.89 -20.24 -10.29
CA VAL A 107 -18.34 -19.50 -11.48
C VAL A 107 -18.45 -18.02 -11.14
N LEU A 108 -18.00 -17.18 -12.08
CA LEU A 108 -18.24 -15.75 -12.08
C LEU A 108 -19.22 -15.42 -13.20
N ILE A 109 -20.21 -14.58 -12.91
CA ILE A 109 -21.30 -14.23 -13.82
C ILE A 109 -21.23 -12.73 -14.08
N TYR A 110 -21.05 -12.36 -15.36
CA TYR A 110 -20.97 -10.98 -15.80
C TYR A 110 -21.99 -10.75 -16.92
N ASP A 111 -22.68 -9.64 -16.88
CA ASP A 111 -23.64 -9.19 -17.88
C ASP A 111 -23.19 -7.93 -18.63
N SER A 112 -22.00 -7.40 -18.29
CA SER A 112 -21.38 -6.24 -18.91
C SER A 112 -19.88 -6.42 -19.12
N LEU A 113 -19.26 -5.53 -19.89
CA LEU A 113 -17.81 -5.45 -20.08
C LEU A 113 -17.14 -4.95 -18.79
N ASN A 114 -15.78 -4.99 -18.75
CA ASN A 114 -14.92 -4.70 -17.60
C ASN A 114 -14.97 -5.76 -16.50
N TYR A 115 -15.12 -7.00 -16.89
CA TYR A 115 -15.10 -8.15 -15.97
C TYR A 115 -13.68 -8.56 -15.53
N ARG A 116 -12.64 -7.98 -16.13
CA ARG A 116 -11.24 -8.29 -15.82
C ARG A 116 -10.35 -7.06 -15.94
N HIS A 117 -9.48 -6.85 -14.96
CA HIS A 117 -8.43 -5.85 -14.97
C HIS A 117 -7.07 -6.52 -14.84
N TRP A 118 -6.19 -6.42 -15.84
CA TRP A 118 -4.91 -7.13 -15.94
C TRP A 118 -5.10 -8.65 -15.84
N ASP A 119 -4.61 -9.26 -14.75
CA ASP A 119 -4.71 -10.68 -14.40
C ASP A 119 -5.78 -10.98 -13.35
N THR A 120 -6.49 -9.96 -12.88
CA THR A 120 -7.49 -10.06 -11.81
C THR A 120 -8.91 -9.96 -12.36
N TRP A 121 -9.76 -10.93 -12.04
CA TRP A 121 -11.19 -10.89 -12.33
C TRP A 121 -11.90 -9.98 -11.32
N GLU A 122 -12.85 -9.20 -11.82
CA GLU A 122 -13.70 -8.38 -10.96
C GLU A 122 -14.57 -9.30 -10.09
N ASP A 123 -14.52 -9.13 -8.78
CA ASP A 123 -15.23 -9.97 -7.81
C ASP A 123 -16.45 -9.26 -7.18
N GLY A 124 -16.82 -8.11 -7.74
CA GLY A 124 -17.92 -7.27 -7.27
C GLY A 124 -17.61 -6.46 -6.02
N LYS A 125 -16.32 -6.40 -5.63
CA LYS A 125 -15.87 -5.55 -4.53
C LYS A 125 -15.25 -4.26 -5.05
N PHE A 126 -15.51 -3.19 -4.33
CA PHE A 126 -14.99 -1.85 -4.62
C PHE A 126 -14.33 -1.28 -3.37
N GLY A 127 -13.21 -0.59 -3.58
CA GLY A 127 -12.46 0.04 -2.49
C GLY A 127 -13.21 1.27 -1.98
N HIS A 128 -13.79 1.20 -0.79
CA HIS A 128 -14.50 2.30 -0.16
C HIS A 128 -13.65 3.00 0.88
N VAL A 129 -13.87 4.31 1.04
CA VAL A 129 -13.31 5.08 2.16
C VAL A 129 -14.15 4.84 3.40
N MET A 130 -13.48 4.41 4.45
CA MET A 130 -14.07 4.18 5.76
C MET A 130 -13.64 5.27 6.73
N LEU A 131 -14.53 5.76 7.57
CA LEU A 131 -14.26 6.71 8.64
C LEU A 131 -14.56 6.08 10.00
N ALA A 132 -13.59 6.07 10.88
CA ALA A 132 -13.73 5.59 12.24
C ALA A 132 -13.49 6.72 13.26
N PRO A 133 -14.30 6.86 14.33
CA PRO A 133 -13.94 7.72 15.44
C PRO A 133 -12.75 7.16 16.21
N MET A 134 -11.88 8.03 16.72
CA MET A 134 -10.76 7.66 17.59
C MET A 134 -11.18 7.80 19.05
N VAL A 135 -11.08 6.73 19.83
CA VAL A 135 -11.38 6.69 21.26
C VAL A 135 -10.18 6.12 21.99
N ASN A 136 -9.60 6.88 22.91
CA ASN A 136 -8.42 6.47 23.68
C ASN A 136 -7.26 5.97 22.80
N GLY A 137 -7.01 6.65 21.67
CA GLY A 137 -5.93 6.32 20.73
C GLY A 137 -6.20 5.09 19.86
N LYS A 138 -7.41 4.52 19.90
CA LYS A 138 -7.82 3.36 19.08
C LYS A 138 -8.96 3.74 18.15
N ALA A 139 -8.94 3.19 16.94
CA ALA A 139 -10.04 3.35 16.00
C ALA A 139 -11.26 2.55 16.47
N GLY A 140 -12.41 3.19 16.54
CA GLY A 140 -13.69 2.57 16.80
C GLY A 140 -14.31 1.92 15.57
N LYS A 141 -15.63 1.67 15.59
CA LYS A 141 -16.34 1.09 14.44
C LYS A 141 -16.30 2.04 13.25
N ALA A 142 -15.76 1.56 12.14
CA ALA A 142 -15.70 2.32 10.90
C ALA A 142 -17.08 2.42 10.22
N LYS A 143 -17.35 3.57 9.62
CA LYS A 143 -18.52 3.85 8.79
C LYS A 143 -18.07 3.98 7.35
N ASP A 144 -18.77 3.31 6.44
CA ASP A 144 -18.60 3.48 5.01
C ASP A 144 -19.11 4.87 4.58
N LEU A 145 -18.26 5.65 3.92
CA LEU A 145 -18.60 6.97 3.38
C LEU A 145 -19.11 6.93 1.95
N MET A 146 -19.04 5.77 1.31
CA MET A 146 -19.37 5.58 -0.11
C MET A 146 -20.37 4.43 -0.33
N PRO A 147 -21.45 4.33 0.46
CA PRO A 147 -22.36 3.19 0.35
C PRO A 147 -22.90 3.07 -1.07
N MET A 148 -22.90 1.84 -1.61
CA MET A 148 -23.33 1.50 -2.98
C MET A 148 -22.52 2.15 -4.12
N SER A 149 -21.38 2.75 -3.85
CA SER A 149 -20.52 3.31 -4.89
C SER A 149 -19.76 2.22 -5.65
N LEU A 150 -19.72 2.34 -6.97
CA LEU A 150 -18.88 1.52 -7.87
C LEU A 150 -17.52 2.19 -8.14
N MET A 151 -17.16 3.21 -7.39
CA MET A 151 -15.85 3.86 -7.50
C MET A 151 -14.82 3.12 -6.65
N ILE A 152 -13.63 2.93 -7.21
CA ILE A 152 -12.47 2.40 -6.48
C ILE A 152 -11.65 3.58 -5.98
N VAL A 153 -11.44 3.64 -4.68
CA VAL A 153 -10.46 4.55 -4.05
C VAL A 153 -9.19 3.74 -3.77
N ARG A 154 -8.08 4.15 -4.40
CA ARG A 154 -6.76 3.54 -4.26
C ARG A 154 -5.84 4.41 -3.42
#